data_a7eabe0d1b25086d20eb99d74377f48a
#
_entry.id   a7eabe0d1b25086d20eb99d74377f48a
#
_cell.length_a   1.000
_cell.length_b   1.000
_cell.length_c   1.000
_cell.angle_alpha   90.00
_cell.angle_beta   90.00
_cell.angle_gamma   90.00
#
_symmetry.space_group_name_H-M   'P 1'
#
loop_
_entity.id
_entity.type
_entity.pdbx_description
1 polymer ?
#
loop_
_entity_poly.entity_id
_entity_poly.type
_entity_poly.pdbx_seq_one_letter_code
_entity_poly.pdbx_strand_id
1 'polypeptide(L)'
;MTDSKKEKKKEKKSNPFAISIQDLDFFYGDNQVLFDVNLDIPEKKVMAFIGPSGCGKSTLLRTLNRMNDLIDDSRIAKGNILIQGTDIHDKSVDVIELRKKVGMVFQKSNPFPKSIYQNVAYGLHIQGIKNKRIVDQKVEESLTKAALWEEVKDRLNENAYSLSGGQQQRLCIARTLAVEPEIIFCLLYTSDAADE
;
A
#
# COMPACT_ATOMS: atom_id res chain seq x y z
N MET A 1 21.94 39.40 33.30
CA MET A 1 20.70 39.43 32.52
C MET A 1 20.82 38.37 31.45
N THR A 2 20.32 37.18 31.76
CA THR A 2 20.43 36.01 30.87
C THR A 2 19.01 35.66 30.41
N ASP A 3 18.76 35.98 29.14
CA ASP A 3 17.46 35.71 28.51
C ASP A 3 17.36 34.22 28.11
N SER A 4 16.54 33.53 28.85
CA SER A 4 16.24 32.10 28.69
C SER A 4 15.18 31.96 27.57
N LYS A 5 15.58 31.73 26.34
CA LYS A 5 14.66 31.32 25.26
C LYS A 5 14.10 29.95 25.57
N LYS A 6 12.88 29.90 26.09
CA LYS A 6 12.05 28.70 26.16
C LYS A 6 11.60 28.31 24.73
N GLU A 7 12.26 27.35 24.15
CA GLU A 7 11.73 26.64 22.95
C GLU A 7 10.44 25.89 23.37
N LYS A 8 9.31 26.39 22.90
CA LYS A 8 8.04 25.66 23.00
C LYS A 8 8.11 24.47 22.05
N LYS A 9 8.41 23.26 22.58
CA LYS A 9 8.09 22.00 21.92
C LYS A 9 6.59 22.00 21.61
N LYS A 10 6.23 22.14 20.32
CA LYS A 10 4.87 21.84 19.87
C LYS A 10 4.64 20.35 20.10
N GLU A 11 3.84 20.01 21.09
CA GLU A 11 3.28 18.65 21.22
C GLU A 11 2.55 18.33 19.92
N LYS A 12 3.06 17.36 19.18
CA LYS A 12 2.32 16.75 18.06
C LYS A 12 1.10 16.08 18.68
N LYS A 13 -0.08 16.70 18.54
CA LYS A 13 -1.35 16.02 18.81
C LYS A 13 -1.33 14.76 17.96
N SER A 14 -1.37 13.59 18.57
CA SER A 14 -1.48 12.32 17.87
C SER A 14 -2.77 12.37 17.04
N ASN A 15 -2.66 12.34 15.72
CA ASN A 15 -3.82 12.21 14.85
C ASN A 15 -4.39 10.81 15.11
N PRO A 16 -5.66 10.66 15.54
CA PRO A 16 -6.26 9.36 15.83
C PRO A 16 -6.50 8.52 14.55
N PHE A 17 -6.26 9.11 13.38
CA PHE A 17 -6.50 8.48 12.09
C PHE A 17 -5.19 8.06 11.43
N ALA A 18 -5.17 6.84 10.89
CA ALA A 18 -4.09 6.37 10.04
C ALA A 18 -4.04 7.18 8.75
N ILE A 19 -5.21 7.54 8.22
CA ILE A 19 -5.36 8.36 7.01
C ILE A 19 -6.46 9.38 7.24
N SER A 20 -6.23 10.63 6.83
CA SER A 20 -7.24 11.69 6.78
C SER A 20 -7.19 12.36 5.40
N ILE A 21 -8.32 12.43 4.75
CA ILE A 21 -8.50 13.05 3.44
C ILE A 21 -9.47 14.22 3.61
N GLN A 22 -9.10 15.38 3.09
CA GLN A 22 -9.90 16.60 3.24
C GLN A 22 -10.07 17.28 1.88
N ASP A 23 -11.33 17.52 1.50
CA ASP A 23 -11.75 18.26 0.31
C ASP A 23 -11.06 17.83 -0.98
N LEU A 24 -10.81 16.53 -1.17
CA LEU A 24 -9.98 16.02 -2.25
C LEU A 24 -10.71 16.03 -3.59
N ASP A 25 -10.21 16.84 -4.53
CA ASP A 25 -10.54 16.81 -5.95
C ASP A 25 -9.38 16.26 -6.76
N PHE A 26 -9.63 15.24 -7.58
CA PHE A 26 -8.59 14.59 -8.39
C PHE A 26 -8.99 14.46 -9.86
N PHE A 27 -8.04 14.72 -10.75
CA PHE A 27 -8.23 14.73 -12.20
C PHE A 27 -7.22 13.84 -12.93
N TYR A 28 -7.66 13.25 -14.04
CA TYR A 28 -6.81 12.77 -15.13
C TYR A 28 -7.04 13.68 -16.33
N GLY A 29 -6.05 14.49 -16.73
CA GLY A 29 -6.22 15.54 -17.70
C GLY A 29 -7.31 16.51 -17.27
N ASP A 30 -8.33 16.66 -18.11
CA ASP A 30 -9.51 17.49 -17.81
C ASP A 30 -10.67 16.72 -17.17
N ASN A 31 -10.54 15.40 -17.03
CA ASN A 31 -11.58 14.57 -16.46
C ASN A 31 -11.46 14.48 -14.94
N GLN A 32 -12.42 15.05 -14.21
CA GLN A 32 -12.51 14.92 -12.76
C GLN A 32 -13.05 13.53 -12.39
N VAL A 33 -12.36 12.83 -11.49
CA VAL A 33 -12.69 11.46 -11.06
C VAL A 33 -13.04 11.38 -9.57
N LEU A 34 -12.43 12.24 -8.75
CA LEU A 34 -12.79 12.36 -7.34
C LEU A 34 -13.31 13.78 -7.09
N PHE A 35 -14.41 13.86 -6.34
CA PHE A 35 -15.16 15.09 -6.10
C PHE A 35 -15.32 15.30 -4.60
N ASP A 36 -14.69 16.31 -4.04
CA ASP A 36 -14.80 16.75 -2.65
C ASP A 36 -14.75 15.59 -1.63
N VAL A 37 -13.79 14.66 -1.80
CA VAL A 37 -13.70 13.48 -0.95
C VAL A 37 -13.18 13.85 0.42
N ASN A 38 -14.00 13.56 1.43
CA ASN A 38 -13.69 13.73 2.84
C ASN A 38 -13.78 12.38 3.55
N LEU A 39 -12.68 11.91 4.17
CA LEU A 39 -12.62 10.58 4.75
C LEU A 39 -11.55 10.48 5.83
N ASP A 40 -11.92 9.95 6.98
CA ASP A 40 -11.01 9.59 8.05
C ASP A 40 -10.99 8.07 8.26
N ILE A 41 -9.80 7.46 8.19
CA ILE A 41 -9.59 6.03 8.40
C ILE A 41 -8.86 5.84 9.73
N PRO A 42 -9.52 5.23 10.74
CA PRO A 42 -8.91 4.99 12.04
C PRO A 42 -7.73 4.00 11.96
N GLU A 43 -6.79 4.11 12.89
CA GLU A 43 -5.71 3.12 13.05
C GLU A 43 -6.26 1.73 13.39
N LYS A 44 -5.54 0.69 12.93
CA LYS A 44 -5.81 -0.72 13.27
C LYS A 44 -7.25 -1.17 12.94
N LYS A 45 -7.84 -0.59 11.91
CA LYS A 45 -9.17 -0.96 11.41
C LYS A 45 -9.08 -1.41 9.95
N VAL A 46 -10.05 -2.25 9.57
CA VAL A 46 -10.30 -2.59 8.17
C VAL A 46 -11.44 -1.72 7.68
N MET A 47 -11.22 -1.04 6.55
CA MET A 47 -12.24 -0.26 5.87
C MET A 47 -12.41 -0.81 4.45
N ALA A 48 -13.66 -1.02 4.03
CA ALA A 48 -13.98 -1.46 2.69
C ALA A 48 -14.70 -0.34 1.91
N PHE A 49 -14.25 -0.09 0.67
CA PHE A 49 -14.93 0.79 -0.27
C PHE A 49 -15.85 -0.02 -1.17
N ILE A 50 -17.14 0.23 -1.10
CA ILE A 50 -18.17 -0.45 -1.88
C ILE A 50 -18.82 0.57 -2.82
N GLY A 51 -19.06 0.16 -4.05
CA GLY A 51 -19.71 1.01 -5.07
C GLY A 51 -19.51 0.45 -6.47
N PRO A 52 -20.24 0.94 -7.47
CA PRO A 52 -20.20 0.45 -8.84
C PRO A 52 -18.81 0.61 -9.50
N SER A 53 -18.59 -0.11 -10.61
CA SER A 53 -17.40 0.08 -11.44
C SER A 53 -17.31 1.53 -11.90
N GLY A 54 -16.08 2.08 -11.94
CA GLY A 54 -15.84 3.46 -12.38
C GLY A 54 -16.10 4.57 -11.35
N CYS A 55 -16.64 4.29 -10.16
CA CYS A 55 -16.91 5.32 -9.15
C CYS A 55 -15.67 5.87 -8.41
N GLY A 56 -14.47 5.61 -8.87
CA GLY A 56 -13.23 6.22 -8.33
C GLY A 56 -12.50 5.45 -7.23
N LYS A 57 -12.98 4.28 -6.76
CA LYS A 57 -12.34 3.50 -5.67
C LYS A 57 -10.85 3.23 -5.91
N SER A 58 -10.53 2.70 -7.08
CA SER A 58 -9.13 2.40 -7.45
C SER A 58 -8.29 3.66 -7.63
N THR A 59 -8.88 4.73 -8.13
CA THR A 59 -8.21 6.04 -8.24
C THR A 59 -7.87 6.55 -6.85
N LEU A 60 -8.82 6.53 -5.91
CA LEU A 60 -8.58 6.95 -4.53
C LEU A 60 -7.44 6.15 -3.90
N LEU A 61 -7.51 4.81 -3.92
CA LEU A 61 -6.46 3.98 -3.33
C LEU A 61 -5.08 4.21 -3.96
N ARG A 62 -5.01 4.42 -5.29
CA ARG A 62 -3.75 4.75 -5.97
C ARG A 62 -3.24 6.16 -5.65
N THR A 63 -4.12 7.09 -5.34
CA THR A 63 -3.73 8.44 -4.92
C THR A 63 -3.09 8.39 -3.53
N LEU A 64 -3.59 7.55 -2.61
CA LEU A 64 -3.09 7.44 -1.24
C LEU A 64 -1.64 6.92 -1.14
N ASN A 65 -1.12 6.19 -2.12
CA ASN A 65 0.29 5.77 -2.19
C ASN A 65 1.08 6.44 -3.32
N ARG A 66 0.51 7.50 -3.89
CA ARG A 66 1.11 8.30 -4.95
C ARG A 66 1.43 7.51 -6.24
N MET A 67 0.69 6.40 -6.49
CA MET A 67 0.86 5.66 -7.76
C MET A 67 0.31 6.43 -8.97
N ASN A 68 -0.64 7.32 -8.75
CA ASN A 68 -1.16 8.16 -9.84
C ASN A 68 -0.12 9.16 -10.34
N ASP A 69 0.92 9.48 -9.57
CA ASP A 69 2.04 10.33 -10.01
C ASP A 69 2.80 9.74 -11.23
N LEU A 70 2.59 8.46 -11.54
CA LEU A 70 3.16 7.77 -12.70
C LEU A 70 2.31 7.92 -13.97
N ILE A 71 1.15 8.57 -13.86
CA ILE A 71 0.23 8.82 -14.97
C ILE A 71 0.35 10.28 -15.37
N ASP A 72 0.68 10.52 -16.62
CA ASP A 72 0.78 11.86 -17.17
C ASP A 72 -0.56 12.59 -16.99
N ASP A 73 -0.48 13.90 -16.75
CA ASP A 73 -1.63 14.79 -16.53
C ASP A 73 -2.53 14.41 -15.33
N SER A 74 -2.07 13.53 -14.44
CA SER A 74 -2.77 13.31 -13.18
C SER A 74 -2.46 14.42 -12.17
N ARG A 75 -3.50 14.94 -11.49
CA ARG A 75 -3.31 16.01 -10.50
C ARG A 75 -4.36 16.00 -9.40
N ILE A 76 -3.94 16.39 -8.21
CA ILE A 76 -4.82 16.86 -7.16
C ILE A 76 -5.07 18.35 -7.42
N ALA A 77 -6.32 18.73 -7.63
CA ALA A 77 -6.70 20.12 -7.87
C ALA A 77 -7.05 20.88 -6.58
N LYS A 78 -7.54 20.16 -5.58
CA LYS A 78 -7.92 20.70 -4.26
C LYS A 78 -7.75 19.61 -3.19
N GLY A 79 -7.58 20.04 -1.96
CA GLY A 79 -7.53 19.16 -0.78
C GLY A 79 -6.14 18.62 -0.47
N ASN A 80 -6.09 17.82 0.58
CA ASN A 80 -4.86 17.22 1.08
C ASN A 80 -5.11 15.80 1.61
N ILE A 81 -4.06 15.02 1.66
CA ILE A 81 -4.06 13.65 2.15
C ILE A 81 -2.99 13.52 3.24
N LEU A 82 -3.44 13.25 4.44
CA LEU A 82 -2.57 13.04 5.58
C LEU A 82 -2.47 11.54 5.89
N ILE A 83 -1.26 10.99 5.91
CA ILE A 83 -0.98 9.65 6.45
C ILE A 83 -0.19 9.83 7.75
N GLN A 84 -0.75 9.35 8.86
CA GLN A 84 -0.18 9.54 10.20
C GLN A 84 0.16 11.01 10.49
N GLY A 85 -0.72 11.93 10.07
CA GLY A 85 -0.57 13.37 10.27
C GLY A 85 0.45 14.05 9.36
N THR A 86 1.04 13.34 8.38
CA THR A 86 1.97 13.90 7.40
C THR A 86 1.27 14.00 6.04
N ASP A 87 1.26 15.18 5.44
CA ASP A 87 0.75 15.35 4.06
C ASP A 87 1.67 14.61 3.10
N ILE A 88 1.11 13.62 2.41
CA ILE A 88 1.90 12.78 1.49
C ILE A 88 2.36 13.49 0.23
N HIS A 89 1.84 14.67 -0.07
CA HIS A 89 2.22 15.52 -1.22
C HIS A 89 3.13 16.68 -0.83
N ASP A 90 3.52 16.80 0.46
CA ASP A 90 4.54 17.77 0.86
C ASP A 90 5.86 17.46 0.12
N LYS A 91 6.56 18.52 -0.30
CA LYS A 91 7.82 18.41 -1.05
C LYS A 91 8.93 17.70 -0.30
N SER A 92 8.85 17.65 1.03
CA SER A 92 9.82 16.96 1.88
C SER A 92 9.59 15.45 1.98
N VAL A 93 8.44 14.93 1.49
CA VAL A 93 8.10 13.50 1.58
C VAL A 93 8.83 12.70 0.52
N ASP A 94 9.65 11.76 0.96
CA ASP A 94 10.24 10.74 0.10
C ASP A 94 9.19 9.69 -0.28
N VAL A 95 8.86 9.63 -1.57
CA VAL A 95 7.86 8.70 -2.12
C VAL A 95 8.28 7.24 -1.94
N ILE A 96 9.59 6.95 -1.95
CA ILE A 96 10.09 5.59 -1.74
C ILE A 96 9.83 5.16 -0.31
N GLU A 97 10.12 6.02 0.65
CA GLU A 97 9.84 5.75 2.08
C GLU A 97 8.34 5.66 2.35
N LEU A 98 7.51 6.48 1.71
CA LEU A 98 6.06 6.37 1.79
C LEU A 98 5.58 4.99 1.30
N ARG A 99 6.06 4.53 0.13
CA ARG A 99 5.65 3.24 -0.46
C ARG A 99 6.19 2.01 0.29
N LYS A 100 7.21 2.15 1.12
CA LYS A 100 7.62 1.09 2.06
C LYS A 100 6.61 0.90 3.19
N LYS A 101 6.04 2.02 3.67
CA LYS A 101 5.04 2.01 4.75
C LYS A 101 3.65 1.63 4.27
N VAL A 102 3.33 1.94 3.01
CA VAL A 102 2.01 1.72 2.42
C VAL A 102 2.10 0.65 1.34
N GLY A 103 1.81 -0.58 1.72
CA GLY A 103 1.76 -1.72 0.81
C GLY A 103 0.52 -1.69 -0.09
N MET A 104 0.64 -2.26 -1.29
CA MET A 104 -0.48 -2.39 -2.21
C MET A 104 -0.57 -3.79 -2.81
N VAL A 105 -1.77 -4.36 -2.79
CA VAL A 105 -2.12 -5.62 -3.44
C VAL A 105 -3.07 -5.30 -4.61
N PHE A 106 -2.68 -5.71 -5.81
CA PHE A 106 -3.45 -5.44 -7.03
C PHE A 106 -4.51 -6.51 -7.28
N GLN A 107 -5.57 -6.13 -8.00
CA GLN A 107 -6.66 -7.01 -8.42
C GLN A 107 -6.12 -8.19 -9.26
N LYS A 108 -5.34 -7.89 -10.29
CA LYS A 108 -4.66 -8.92 -11.09
C LYS A 108 -3.34 -9.28 -10.42
N SER A 109 -3.15 -10.57 -10.15
CA SER A 109 -1.87 -11.06 -9.66
C SER A 109 -0.73 -10.68 -10.61
N ASN A 110 0.35 -10.18 -10.06
CA ASN A 110 1.52 -9.70 -10.81
C ASN A 110 2.83 -10.22 -10.19
N PRO A 111 3.01 -11.54 -10.09
CA PRO A 111 4.28 -12.07 -9.61
C PRO A 111 5.42 -11.65 -10.55
N PHE A 112 6.60 -11.49 -9.99
CA PHE A 112 7.79 -11.28 -10.81
C PHE A 112 8.18 -12.60 -11.50
N PRO A 113 8.83 -12.57 -12.69
CA PRO A 113 9.35 -13.76 -13.40
C PRO A 113 10.59 -14.30 -12.67
N LYS A 114 10.39 -14.70 -11.43
CA LYS A 114 11.38 -15.18 -10.47
C LYS A 114 10.79 -16.36 -9.70
N SER A 115 11.59 -16.99 -8.84
CA SER A 115 11.08 -18.05 -7.97
C SER A 115 10.07 -17.53 -6.94
N ILE A 116 9.31 -18.45 -6.35
CA ILE A 116 8.37 -18.17 -5.26
C ILE A 116 9.12 -17.46 -4.12
N TYR A 117 10.24 -18.02 -3.67
CA TYR A 117 11.12 -17.44 -2.65
C TYR A 117 11.56 -16.01 -3.02
N GLN A 118 12.09 -15.85 -4.24
CA GLN A 118 12.59 -14.55 -4.68
C GLN A 118 11.51 -13.48 -4.80
N ASN A 119 10.26 -13.85 -5.08
CA ASN A 119 9.15 -12.93 -5.08
C ASN A 119 8.92 -12.33 -3.69
N VAL A 120 8.91 -13.15 -2.65
CA VAL A 120 8.68 -12.69 -1.27
C VAL A 120 9.91 -11.96 -0.72
N ALA A 121 11.12 -12.50 -0.96
CA ALA A 121 12.37 -11.92 -0.48
C ALA A 121 12.75 -10.59 -1.16
N TYR A 122 12.15 -10.27 -2.31
CA TYR A 122 12.55 -9.14 -3.13
C TYR A 122 12.54 -7.81 -2.37
N GLY A 123 11.45 -7.50 -1.69
CA GLY A 123 11.32 -6.26 -0.93
C GLY A 123 12.29 -6.18 0.24
N LEU A 124 12.59 -7.30 0.90
CA LEU A 124 13.57 -7.39 1.99
C LEU A 124 14.98 -7.04 1.51
N HIS A 125 15.35 -7.53 0.33
CA HIS A 125 16.65 -7.21 -0.27
C HIS A 125 16.76 -5.72 -0.65
N ILE A 126 15.68 -5.12 -1.17
CA ILE A 126 15.62 -3.67 -1.44
C ILE A 126 15.78 -2.86 -0.15
N GLN A 127 15.23 -3.33 0.97
CA GLN A 127 15.43 -2.72 2.28
C GLN A 127 16.85 -2.94 2.85
N GLY A 128 17.72 -3.66 2.12
CA GLY A 128 19.11 -3.91 2.53
C GLY A 128 19.26 -5.08 3.51
N ILE A 129 18.23 -5.89 3.74
CA ILE A 129 18.31 -7.08 4.60
C ILE A 129 19.05 -8.19 3.85
N LYS A 130 20.32 -8.45 4.23
CA LYS A 130 21.20 -9.42 3.58
C LYS A 130 21.38 -10.72 4.40
N ASN A 131 20.99 -10.71 5.66
CA ASN A 131 21.13 -11.90 6.52
C ASN A 131 20.15 -12.98 6.05
N LYS A 132 20.71 -14.07 5.51
CA LYS A 132 19.94 -15.17 4.94
C LYS A 132 18.93 -15.76 5.94
N ARG A 133 19.32 -15.96 7.19
CA ARG A 133 18.45 -16.54 8.23
C ARG A 133 17.22 -15.63 8.49
N ILE A 134 17.42 -14.32 8.53
CA ILE A 134 16.33 -13.36 8.72
C ILE A 134 15.40 -13.36 7.50
N VAL A 135 15.97 -13.38 6.28
CA VAL A 135 15.18 -13.44 5.05
C VAL A 135 14.36 -14.73 4.99
N ASP A 136 14.97 -15.88 5.26
CA ASP A 136 14.30 -17.19 5.25
C ASP A 136 13.12 -17.20 6.23
N GLN A 137 13.33 -16.71 7.46
CA GLN A 137 12.28 -16.61 8.47
C GLN A 137 11.12 -15.70 8.01
N LYS A 138 11.43 -14.51 7.50
CA LYS A 138 10.39 -13.58 7.02
C LYS A 138 9.63 -14.11 5.80
N VAL A 139 10.29 -14.86 4.92
CA VAL A 139 9.64 -15.53 3.78
C VAL A 139 8.64 -16.57 4.28
N GLU A 140 9.05 -17.45 5.19
CA GLU A 140 8.17 -18.46 5.79
C GLU A 140 6.98 -17.83 6.51
N GLU A 141 7.23 -16.85 7.39
CA GLU A 141 6.17 -16.14 8.12
C GLU A 141 5.17 -15.46 7.18
N SER A 142 5.65 -14.84 6.11
CA SER A 142 4.80 -14.12 5.16
C SER A 142 3.95 -15.06 4.30
N LEU A 143 4.53 -16.17 3.86
CA LEU A 143 3.81 -17.23 3.15
C LEU A 143 2.77 -17.89 4.04
N THR A 144 3.09 -18.09 5.32
CA THR A 144 2.16 -18.62 6.32
C THR A 144 0.98 -17.67 6.55
N LYS A 145 1.26 -16.37 6.76
CA LYS A 145 0.22 -15.34 6.92
C LYS A 145 -0.68 -15.22 5.69
N ALA A 146 -0.14 -15.48 4.49
CA ALA A 146 -0.90 -15.50 3.24
C ALA A 146 -1.59 -16.84 2.96
N ALA A 147 -1.57 -17.79 3.91
CA ALA A 147 -2.13 -19.15 3.77
C ALA A 147 -1.60 -19.90 2.54
N LEU A 148 -0.31 -19.75 2.22
CA LEU A 148 0.32 -20.36 1.04
C LEU A 148 1.47 -21.30 1.39
N TRP A 149 2.05 -21.23 2.60
CA TRP A 149 3.24 -21.95 3.01
C TRP A 149 3.14 -23.45 2.77
N GLU A 150 2.09 -24.09 3.24
CA GLU A 150 1.92 -25.54 3.15
C GLU A 150 1.85 -26.06 1.71
N GLU A 151 1.43 -25.21 0.79
CA GLU A 151 1.30 -25.55 -0.63
C GLU A 151 2.62 -25.38 -1.42
N VAL A 152 3.57 -24.59 -0.88
CA VAL A 152 4.78 -24.20 -1.64
C VAL A 152 6.10 -24.46 -0.94
N LYS A 153 6.12 -24.85 0.33
CA LYS A 153 7.34 -25.02 1.14
C LYS A 153 8.42 -25.93 0.50
N ASP A 154 8.01 -26.97 -0.22
CA ASP A 154 8.90 -27.92 -0.85
C ASP A 154 9.33 -27.52 -2.27
N ARG A 155 8.80 -26.41 -2.80
CA ARG A 155 9.05 -25.92 -4.17
C ARG A 155 9.31 -24.42 -4.27
N LEU A 156 9.88 -23.82 -3.24
CA LEU A 156 10.16 -22.39 -3.15
C LEU A 156 11.06 -21.87 -4.29
N ASN A 157 11.85 -22.74 -4.90
CA ASN A 157 12.74 -22.39 -6.02
C ASN A 157 12.07 -22.46 -7.40
N GLU A 158 10.83 -22.96 -7.48
CA GLU A 158 10.09 -22.98 -8.73
C GLU A 158 9.67 -21.56 -9.15
N ASN A 159 9.47 -21.40 -10.46
CA ASN A 159 9.00 -20.11 -11.01
C ASN A 159 7.58 -19.79 -10.50
N ALA A 160 7.36 -18.57 -10.07
CA ALA A 160 6.07 -18.12 -9.55
C ALA A 160 4.91 -18.25 -10.55
N TYR A 161 5.20 -18.27 -11.86
CA TYR A 161 4.18 -18.50 -12.89
C TYR A 161 3.69 -19.96 -12.98
N SER A 162 4.36 -20.92 -12.34
CA SER A 162 3.85 -22.29 -12.20
C SER A 162 2.67 -22.41 -11.23
N LEU A 163 2.42 -21.38 -10.43
CA LEU A 163 1.35 -21.32 -9.47
C LEU A 163 -0.01 -21.04 -10.16
N SER A 164 -1.09 -21.59 -9.59
CA SER A 164 -2.45 -21.23 -10.00
C SER A 164 -2.75 -19.74 -9.73
N GLY A 165 -3.77 -19.18 -10.38
CA GLY A 165 -4.13 -17.76 -10.20
C GLY A 165 -4.36 -17.37 -8.74
N GLY A 166 -5.07 -18.20 -7.96
CA GLY A 166 -5.29 -17.97 -6.54
C GLY A 166 -4.00 -18.06 -5.71
N GLN A 167 -3.10 -19.00 -6.05
CA GLN A 167 -1.78 -19.09 -5.41
C GLN A 167 -0.91 -17.88 -5.74
N GLN A 168 -0.90 -17.43 -7.00
CA GLN A 168 -0.20 -16.21 -7.41
C GLN A 168 -0.72 -14.97 -6.65
N GLN A 169 -2.02 -14.89 -6.43
CA GLN A 169 -2.61 -13.80 -5.64
C GLN A 169 -2.12 -13.82 -4.19
N ARG A 170 -2.15 -15.00 -3.55
CA ARG A 170 -1.61 -15.17 -2.19
C ARG A 170 -0.11 -14.92 -2.13
N LEU A 171 0.64 -15.25 -3.18
CA LEU A 171 2.07 -14.91 -3.29
C LEU A 171 2.29 -13.39 -3.32
N CYS A 172 1.47 -12.64 -4.05
CA CYS A 172 1.53 -11.18 -4.08
C CYS A 172 1.18 -10.57 -2.72
N ILE A 173 0.24 -11.19 -1.98
CA ILE A 173 -0.05 -10.80 -0.59
C ILE A 173 1.16 -11.06 0.31
N ALA A 174 1.75 -12.27 0.25
CA ALA A 174 2.94 -12.62 1.02
C ALA A 174 4.10 -11.65 0.75
N ARG A 175 4.34 -11.31 -0.53
CA ARG A 175 5.34 -10.32 -0.94
C ARG A 175 5.11 -8.95 -0.28
N THR A 176 3.85 -8.52 -0.19
CA THR A 176 3.50 -7.25 0.45
C THR A 176 3.68 -7.32 1.96
N LEU A 177 3.32 -8.43 2.60
CA LEU A 177 3.46 -8.62 4.04
C LEU A 177 4.91 -8.72 4.49
N ALA A 178 5.81 -9.24 3.65
CA ALA A 178 7.21 -9.47 4.00
C ALA A 178 7.97 -8.20 4.42
N VAL A 179 7.62 -7.05 3.85
CA VAL A 179 8.22 -5.76 4.17
C VAL A 179 7.58 -5.06 5.37
N GLU A 180 6.60 -5.71 6.01
CA GLU A 180 5.90 -5.24 7.21
C GLU A 180 5.35 -3.80 7.08
N PRO A 181 4.52 -3.54 6.07
CA PRO A 181 3.95 -2.21 5.88
C PRO A 181 3.00 -1.84 7.03
N GLU A 182 2.92 -0.56 7.35
CA GLU A 182 2.02 -0.03 8.39
C GLU A 182 0.55 0.00 7.92
N ILE A 183 0.34 0.16 6.60
CA ILE A 183 -0.96 0.23 5.94
C ILE A 183 -0.92 -0.65 4.69
N ILE A 184 -2.01 -1.39 4.42
CA ILE A 184 -2.14 -2.18 3.20
C ILE A 184 -3.40 -1.74 2.46
N PHE A 185 -3.24 -1.35 1.20
CA PHE A 185 -4.33 -1.15 0.27
C PHE A 185 -4.54 -2.39 -0.58
N CYS A 186 -5.79 -2.87 -0.60
CA CYS A 186 -6.16 -4.06 -1.33
C CYS A 186 -7.16 -3.69 -2.43
N LEU A 187 -6.74 -3.82 -3.68
CA LEU A 187 -7.59 -3.64 -4.85
C LEU A 187 -8.25 -4.96 -5.27
N LEU A 188 -8.43 -5.90 -4.33
CA LEU A 188 -9.13 -7.15 -4.61
C LEU A 188 -10.59 -6.82 -4.89
N TYR A 189 -10.96 -6.85 -6.16
CA TYR A 189 -12.32 -6.69 -6.60
C TYR A 189 -13.06 -8.02 -6.39
N THR A 190 -14.09 -8.01 -5.60
CA THR A 190 -15.15 -9.00 -5.73
C THR A 190 -16.06 -8.48 -6.82
N SER A 191 -15.74 -8.84 -8.07
CA SER A 191 -16.59 -8.51 -9.20
C SER A 191 -17.86 -9.30 -9.18
N ASP A 192 -18.89 -8.67 -9.67
CA ASP A 192 -19.90 -9.28 -10.54
C ASP A 192 -20.74 -10.41 -9.96
N ALA A 193 -21.09 -10.32 -8.67
CA ALA A 193 -22.26 -11.03 -8.16
C ALA A 193 -23.56 -10.19 -8.29
N ALA A 194 -23.54 -9.11 -9.10
CA ALA A 194 -24.67 -8.20 -9.24
C ALA A 194 -25.13 -7.99 -10.70
N ASP A 195 -24.53 -8.69 -11.66
CA ASP A 195 -24.89 -8.61 -13.08
C ASP A 195 -25.40 -9.94 -13.66
N GLU A 196 -25.99 -10.84 -12.82
CA GLU A 196 -26.84 -11.94 -13.27
C GLU A 196 -28.29 -11.73 -12.83
#